data_a5a6f5688269ce7a49645327cdad4289
#
_entry.id   a5a6f5688269ce7a49645327cdad4289
#
_cell.length_a   1.000
_cell.length_b   1.000
_cell.length_c   1.000
_cell.angle_alpha   90.00
_cell.angle_beta   90.00
_cell.angle_gamma   90.00
#
_symmetry.space_group_name_H-M   'P 1'
#
loop_
_entity.id
_entity.type
_entity.pdbx_description
1 polymer ?
#
loop_
_entity_poly.entity_id
_entity_poly.type
_entity_poly.pdbx_seq_one_letter_code
_entity_poly.pdbx_strand_id
1 'polypeptide(L)'
;MSKEKVLYGVDSTFEAVAKKATPKFKTTPGRLLFAGFMAGAFIAFGFILAIVAGCIAKYPPFAVGDTFNKPLFKILLGAVFPVGLIAVILAGADLWTGNVQFLSAAKAKRYADFKCIFYNWFGSYGGNFIGSIFLALLVVPLTHLFGQVGEPNVFGSTAVAIATGKVSKDILTLFFLGIGCNWLVNIAIWQSARVQDGAGKILAIWFPIFAFVAIGFEHSIANMWAIPTGIIASNYAITWSQFFHNVVPVTFGNAVGGFLFVAFYYWYLSHPELSTGEVIKEIVDFLVVFIVFWVVASLIPAGIGIALDKALGKGAMYLVPLILAIYYIIGAFVIYKNVKATA
;
A
#
# COMPACT_ATOMS: atom_id res chain seq x y z
N MET A 1 29.61 -18.65 -25.15
CA MET A 1 28.33 -18.10 -24.68
C MET A 1 28.30 -18.21 -23.17
N SER A 2 28.42 -17.10 -22.42
CA SER A 2 28.25 -17.11 -20.97
C SER A 2 26.79 -17.52 -20.67
N LYS A 3 26.59 -18.54 -19.84
CA LYS A 3 25.24 -18.88 -19.38
C LYS A 3 24.66 -17.65 -18.68
N GLU A 4 23.66 -16.99 -19.27
CA GLU A 4 22.93 -15.92 -18.62
C GLU A 4 22.44 -16.42 -17.27
N LYS A 5 22.79 -15.70 -16.20
CA LYS A 5 22.33 -16.04 -14.85
C LYS A 5 20.82 -15.82 -14.76
N VAL A 6 20.07 -16.88 -14.55
CA VAL A 6 18.59 -16.80 -14.40
C VAL A 6 18.17 -15.97 -13.18
N LEU A 7 19.01 -15.95 -12.13
CA LEU A 7 18.77 -15.20 -10.90
C LEU A 7 20.02 -14.42 -10.47
N TYR A 8 19.83 -13.17 -10.03
CA TYR A 8 20.87 -12.41 -9.35
C TYR A 8 21.17 -12.99 -7.95
N GLY A 9 22.43 -12.86 -7.50
CA GLY A 9 22.83 -13.11 -6.12
C GLY A 9 22.16 -12.12 -5.14
N VAL A 10 22.26 -12.40 -3.82
CA VAL A 10 21.69 -11.54 -2.78
C VAL A 10 22.28 -10.12 -2.84
N ASP A 11 23.62 -10.00 -2.87
CA ASP A 11 24.30 -8.70 -2.88
C ASP A 11 23.99 -7.87 -4.12
N SER A 12 24.04 -8.51 -5.31
CA SER A 12 23.70 -7.82 -6.57
C SER A 12 22.23 -7.41 -6.62
N THR A 13 21.34 -8.18 -6.00
CA THR A 13 19.93 -7.83 -5.86
C THR A 13 19.73 -6.65 -4.91
N PHE A 14 20.41 -6.65 -3.77
CA PHE A 14 20.35 -5.55 -2.80
C PHE A 14 20.81 -4.24 -3.44
N GLU A 15 21.92 -4.28 -4.17
CA GLU A 15 22.43 -3.15 -4.94
C GLU A 15 21.44 -2.67 -6.02
N ALA A 16 20.82 -3.59 -6.75
CA ALA A 16 19.82 -3.26 -7.77
C ALA A 16 18.57 -2.61 -7.16
N VAL A 17 18.10 -3.11 -6.01
CA VAL A 17 16.97 -2.54 -5.25
C VAL A 17 17.31 -1.13 -4.78
N ALA A 18 18.51 -0.93 -4.18
CA ALA A 18 18.97 0.39 -3.73
C ALA A 18 19.06 1.41 -4.88
N LYS A 19 19.60 1.01 -6.02
CA LYS A 19 19.69 1.88 -7.22
C LYS A 19 18.34 2.27 -7.78
N LYS A 20 17.34 1.39 -7.75
CA LYS A 20 15.97 1.71 -8.19
C LYS A 20 15.29 2.81 -7.37
N ALA A 21 15.76 3.09 -6.15
CA ALA A 21 15.25 4.19 -5.35
C ALA A 21 15.68 5.57 -5.88
N THR A 22 16.86 5.69 -6.51
CA THR A 22 17.43 6.99 -6.89
C THR A 22 16.51 7.86 -7.76
N PRO A 23 15.89 7.39 -8.85
CA PRO A 23 14.96 8.20 -9.62
C PRO A 23 13.69 8.59 -8.85
N LYS A 24 13.31 7.81 -7.83
CA LYS A 24 12.08 8.01 -7.06
C LYS A 24 12.11 9.27 -6.20
N PHE A 25 13.23 9.63 -5.61
CA PHE A 25 13.37 10.83 -4.79
C PHE A 25 13.98 12.03 -5.54
N LYS A 26 14.53 11.82 -6.74
CA LYS A 26 15.04 12.91 -7.60
C LYS A 26 13.95 13.53 -8.50
N THR A 27 12.75 12.98 -8.50
CA THR A 27 11.64 13.45 -9.33
C THR A 27 10.97 14.70 -8.74
N THR A 28 10.22 15.44 -9.56
CA THR A 28 9.45 16.62 -9.11
C THR A 28 8.18 16.21 -8.37
N PRO A 29 7.60 17.08 -7.49
CA PRO A 29 6.39 16.76 -6.73
C PRO A 29 5.22 16.31 -7.59
N GLY A 30 4.94 17.00 -8.69
CA GLY A 30 3.85 16.63 -9.58
C GLY A 30 4.02 15.24 -10.20
N ARG A 31 5.24 14.90 -10.62
CA ARG A 31 5.54 13.54 -11.15
C ARG A 31 5.46 12.47 -10.07
N LEU A 32 5.96 12.76 -8.86
CA LEU A 32 5.90 11.84 -7.73
C LEU A 32 4.44 11.55 -7.32
N LEU A 33 3.64 12.61 -7.16
CA LEU A 33 2.22 12.49 -6.82
C LEU A 33 1.45 11.73 -7.90
N PHE A 34 1.74 11.98 -9.20
CA PHE A 34 1.07 11.28 -10.28
C PHE A 34 1.49 9.81 -10.38
N ALA A 35 2.77 9.49 -10.20
CA ALA A 35 3.22 8.10 -10.11
C ALA A 35 2.61 7.37 -8.89
N GLY A 36 2.47 8.08 -7.76
CA GLY A 36 1.74 7.59 -6.59
C GLY A 36 0.25 7.38 -6.88
N PHE A 37 -0.42 8.34 -7.53
CA PHE A 37 -1.80 8.21 -7.98
C PHE A 37 -2.01 6.93 -8.80
N MET A 38 -1.15 6.70 -9.79
CA MET A 38 -1.23 5.50 -10.62
C MET A 38 -1.07 4.22 -9.80
N ALA A 39 -0.17 4.20 -8.81
CA ALA A 39 0.02 3.03 -7.95
C ALA A 39 -1.22 2.75 -7.08
N GLY A 40 -1.80 3.79 -6.47
CA GLY A 40 -3.06 3.67 -5.72
C GLY A 40 -4.20 3.13 -6.59
N ALA A 41 -4.33 3.66 -7.82
CA ALA A 41 -5.30 3.21 -8.79
C ALA A 41 -5.07 1.75 -9.23
N PHE A 42 -3.82 1.34 -9.49
CA PHE A 42 -3.51 -0.05 -9.86
C PHE A 42 -3.84 -1.05 -8.74
N ILE A 43 -3.52 -0.72 -7.50
CA ILE A 43 -3.91 -1.55 -6.34
C ILE A 43 -5.43 -1.61 -6.22
N ALA A 44 -6.14 -0.51 -6.45
CA ALA A 44 -7.61 -0.46 -6.46
C ALA A 44 -8.19 -1.32 -7.58
N PHE A 45 -7.66 -1.28 -8.82
CA PHE A 45 -8.08 -2.18 -9.90
C PHE A 45 -7.92 -3.66 -9.54
N GLY A 46 -6.79 -4.00 -8.89
CA GLY A 46 -6.59 -5.36 -8.37
C GLY A 46 -7.69 -5.75 -7.37
N PHE A 47 -8.09 -4.84 -6.49
CA PHE A 47 -9.14 -5.11 -5.51
C PHE A 47 -10.55 -5.15 -6.15
N ILE A 48 -10.84 -4.27 -7.11
CA ILE A 48 -12.10 -4.30 -7.89
C ILE A 48 -12.26 -5.68 -8.54
N LEU A 49 -11.24 -6.12 -9.27
CA LEU A 49 -11.24 -7.45 -9.89
C LEU A 49 -11.39 -8.58 -8.86
N ALA A 50 -10.72 -8.46 -7.71
CA ALA A 50 -10.82 -9.42 -6.63
C ALA A 50 -12.25 -9.55 -6.09
N ILE A 51 -12.96 -8.43 -5.88
CA ILE A 51 -14.37 -8.45 -5.45
C ILE A 51 -15.25 -9.10 -6.52
N VAL A 52 -15.07 -8.72 -7.79
CA VAL A 52 -15.86 -9.29 -8.90
C VAL A 52 -15.67 -10.81 -8.98
N ALA A 53 -14.42 -11.30 -8.97
CA ALA A 53 -14.12 -12.73 -8.98
C ALA A 53 -14.62 -13.45 -7.73
N GLY A 54 -14.42 -12.83 -6.55
CA GLY A 54 -14.82 -13.42 -5.26
C GLY A 54 -16.34 -13.61 -5.14
N CYS A 55 -17.14 -12.74 -5.77
CA CYS A 55 -18.59 -12.87 -5.74
C CYS A 55 -19.12 -14.18 -6.33
N ILE A 56 -18.34 -14.89 -7.15
CA ILE A 56 -18.69 -16.23 -7.66
C ILE A 56 -18.99 -17.19 -6.50
N ALA A 57 -18.28 -17.07 -5.37
CA ALA A 57 -18.46 -17.93 -4.19
C ALA A 57 -19.83 -17.77 -3.49
N LYS A 58 -20.66 -16.79 -3.91
CA LYS A 58 -21.99 -16.54 -3.37
C LYS A 58 -23.11 -17.27 -4.12
N TYR A 59 -22.82 -17.84 -5.29
CA TYR A 59 -23.81 -18.43 -6.18
C TYR A 59 -23.59 -19.91 -6.42
N PRO A 60 -24.66 -20.71 -6.65
CA PRO A 60 -24.53 -22.10 -7.12
C PRO A 60 -23.75 -22.21 -8.44
N PRO A 61 -22.99 -23.25 -8.66
CA PRO A 61 -22.76 -24.40 -7.77
C PRO A 61 -21.68 -24.18 -6.72
N PHE A 62 -21.11 -22.99 -6.58
CA PHE A 62 -19.96 -22.69 -5.74
C PHE A 62 -20.32 -22.31 -4.29
N ALA A 63 -21.56 -21.91 -4.04
CA ALA A 63 -22.06 -21.76 -2.67
C ALA A 63 -22.19 -23.13 -1.97
N VAL A 64 -22.01 -23.18 -0.66
CA VAL A 64 -22.18 -24.38 0.14
C VAL A 64 -23.60 -24.38 0.73
N GLY A 65 -24.53 -25.06 0.04
CA GLY A 65 -25.97 -24.93 0.31
C GLY A 65 -26.40 -23.49 0.07
N ASP A 66 -27.17 -22.90 0.99
CA ASP A 66 -27.56 -21.50 0.96
C ASP A 66 -26.51 -20.56 1.57
N THR A 67 -25.31 -21.07 1.89
CA THR A 67 -24.28 -20.32 2.58
C THR A 67 -23.14 -19.88 1.67
N PHE A 68 -22.58 -18.70 1.97
CA PHE A 68 -21.42 -18.14 1.33
C PHE A 68 -20.15 -19.00 1.55
N ASN A 69 -19.50 -19.43 0.47
CA ASN A 69 -18.26 -20.19 0.52
C ASN A 69 -17.04 -19.29 0.83
N LYS A 70 -16.78 -19.06 2.11
CA LYS A 70 -15.69 -18.19 2.57
C LYS A 70 -14.29 -18.63 2.12
N PRO A 71 -13.90 -19.94 2.17
CA PRO A 71 -12.61 -20.38 1.64
C PRO A 71 -12.44 -20.08 0.16
N LEU A 72 -13.41 -20.43 -0.67
CA LEU A 72 -13.37 -20.15 -2.11
C LEU A 72 -13.29 -18.64 -2.39
N PHE A 73 -14.07 -17.83 -1.68
CA PHE A 73 -14.02 -16.36 -1.78
C PHE A 73 -12.60 -15.85 -1.55
N LYS A 74 -11.94 -16.27 -0.48
CA LYS A 74 -10.57 -15.84 -0.14
C LYS A 74 -9.56 -16.25 -1.21
N ILE A 75 -9.67 -17.49 -1.72
CA ILE A 75 -8.79 -17.98 -2.79
C ILE A 75 -8.99 -17.18 -4.07
N LEU A 76 -10.23 -16.92 -4.48
CA LEU A 76 -10.53 -16.13 -5.66
C LEU A 76 -10.03 -14.68 -5.53
N LEU A 77 -10.25 -14.04 -4.37
CA LEU A 77 -9.69 -12.72 -4.09
C LEU A 77 -8.16 -12.72 -4.27
N GLY A 78 -7.49 -13.68 -3.63
CA GLY A 78 -6.03 -13.80 -3.70
C GLY A 78 -5.51 -14.08 -5.09
N ALA A 79 -6.21 -14.93 -5.87
CA ALA A 79 -5.77 -15.36 -7.18
C ALA A 79 -5.67 -14.20 -8.20
N VAL A 80 -6.57 -13.23 -8.14
CA VAL A 80 -6.65 -12.17 -9.15
C VAL A 80 -6.11 -10.82 -8.68
N PHE A 81 -6.08 -10.56 -7.38
CA PHE A 81 -5.57 -9.30 -6.81
C PHE A 81 -4.12 -8.96 -7.25
N PRO A 82 -3.20 -9.93 -7.48
CA PRO A 82 -1.83 -9.63 -7.86
C PRO A 82 -1.67 -8.77 -9.11
N VAL A 83 -2.67 -8.69 -10.00
CA VAL A 83 -2.67 -7.80 -11.17
C VAL A 83 -2.34 -6.37 -10.77
N GLY A 84 -2.76 -5.92 -9.58
CA GLY A 84 -2.49 -4.58 -9.06
C GLY A 84 -0.99 -4.34 -8.85
N LEU A 85 -0.29 -5.23 -8.12
CA LEU A 85 1.15 -5.05 -7.89
C LEU A 85 1.99 -5.36 -9.13
N ILE A 86 1.55 -6.30 -9.97
CA ILE A 86 2.18 -6.56 -11.27
C ILE A 86 2.17 -5.28 -12.10
N ALA A 87 1.03 -4.58 -12.19
CA ALA A 87 0.92 -3.31 -12.88
C ALA A 87 1.83 -2.23 -12.25
N VAL A 88 1.85 -2.10 -10.92
CA VAL A 88 2.73 -1.15 -10.22
C VAL A 88 4.19 -1.35 -10.60
N ILE A 89 4.68 -2.59 -10.61
CA ILE A 89 6.10 -2.91 -10.84
C ILE A 89 6.46 -2.82 -12.33
N LEU A 90 5.63 -3.39 -13.20
CA LEU A 90 5.94 -3.49 -14.63
C LEU A 90 5.61 -2.21 -15.41
N ALA A 91 4.56 -1.48 -15.03
CA ALA A 91 4.25 -0.19 -15.63
C ALA A 91 4.99 1.00 -14.99
N GLY A 92 5.65 0.80 -13.84
CA GLY A 92 6.55 1.80 -13.25
C GLY A 92 5.84 2.86 -12.40
N ALA A 93 4.88 2.49 -11.57
CA ALA A 93 4.22 3.37 -10.61
C ALA A 93 4.94 3.41 -9.24
N ASP A 94 4.57 4.34 -8.36
CA ASP A 94 5.28 4.60 -7.11
C ASP A 94 4.42 4.23 -5.88
N LEU A 95 4.57 3.00 -5.42
CA LEU A 95 3.82 2.43 -4.30
C LEU A 95 4.58 2.61 -2.98
N TRP A 96 3.98 3.31 -2.01
CA TRP A 96 4.61 3.60 -0.72
C TRP A 96 5.06 2.33 0.03
N THR A 97 4.24 1.29 0.09
CA THR A 97 4.58 0.05 0.78
C THR A 97 5.82 -0.64 0.20
N GLY A 98 6.04 -0.55 -1.11
CA GLY A 98 7.26 -0.99 -1.77
C GLY A 98 8.43 -0.02 -1.55
N ASN A 99 8.15 1.28 -1.43
CA ASN A 99 9.18 2.28 -1.16
C ASN A 99 9.81 2.15 0.23
N VAL A 100 9.14 1.50 1.18
CA VAL A 100 9.76 1.12 2.46
C VAL A 100 11.04 0.32 2.23
N GLN A 101 11.02 -0.68 1.34
CA GLN A 101 12.20 -1.46 1.01
C GLN A 101 13.20 -0.67 0.16
N PHE A 102 12.75 -0.03 -0.92
CA PHE A 102 13.63 0.66 -1.86
C PHE A 102 14.45 1.77 -1.19
N LEU A 103 13.78 2.63 -0.41
CA LEU A 103 14.43 3.78 0.21
C LEU A 103 15.31 3.38 1.40
N SER A 104 14.90 2.37 2.17
CA SER A 104 15.75 1.80 3.24
C SER A 104 17.02 1.20 2.66
N ALA A 105 16.95 0.42 1.57
CA ALA A 105 18.12 -0.11 0.90
C ALA A 105 19.03 1.01 0.34
N ALA A 106 18.44 2.06 -0.25
CA ALA A 106 19.20 3.21 -0.74
C ALA A 106 19.92 3.97 0.38
N LYS A 107 19.28 4.12 1.55
CA LYS A 107 19.89 4.74 2.71
C LYS A 107 21.08 3.89 3.23
N ALA A 108 20.88 2.59 3.39
CA ALA A 108 21.94 1.67 3.82
C ALA A 108 23.16 1.70 2.88
N LYS A 109 22.94 1.90 1.57
CA LYS A 109 23.99 2.14 0.56
C LYS A 109 24.48 3.59 0.45
N ARG A 110 23.96 4.51 1.29
CA ARG A 110 24.28 5.95 1.27
C ARG A 110 23.91 6.67 -0.04
N TYR A 111 22.90 6.15 -0.79
CA TYR A 111 22.38 6.79 -1.99
C TYR A 111 21.28 7.80 -1.69
N ALA A 112 20.64 7.71 -0.53
CA ALA A 112 19.59 8.58 -0.05
C ALA A 112 19.84 9.00 1.40
N ASP A 113 19.50 10.25 1.72
CA ASP A 113 19.42 10.76 3.08
C ASP A 113 17.97 10.73 3.63
N PHE A 114 17.79 11.14 4.88
CA PHE A 114 16.48 11.21 5.53
C PHE A 114 15.47 12.09 4.79
N LYS A 115 15.92 13.22 4.21
CA LYS A 115 15.05 14.17 3.51
C LYS A 115 14.53 13.54 2.22
N CYS A 116 15.40 12.83 1.49
CA CYS A 116 15.04 12.08 0.28
C CYS A 116 13.98 11.01 0.57
N ILE A 117 14.18 10.25 1.66
CA ILE A 117 13.24 9.20 2.08
C ILE A 117 11.90 9.83 2.45
N PHE A 118 11.92 10.82 3.33
CA PHE A 118 10.71 11.48 3.81
C PHE A 118 9.92 12.12 2.65
N TYR A 119 10.60 12.80 1.73
CA TYR A 119 9.98 13.39 0.54
C TYR A 119 9.27 12.34 -0.32
N ASN A 120 9.98 11.27 -0.66
CA ASN A 120 9.37 10.22 -1.50
C ASN A 120 8.22 9.52 -0.76
N TRP A 121 8.40 9.14 0.51
CA TRP A 121 7.36 8.47 1.28
C TRP A 121 6.10 9.32 1.41
N PHE A 122 6.25 10.61 1.73
CA PHE A 122 5.12 11.51 1.85
C PHE A 122 4.37 11.68 0.52
N GLY A 123 5.10 11.95 -0.56
CA GLY A 123 4.51 12.16 -1.89
C GLY A 123 3.88 10.91 -2.47
N SER A 124 4.53 9.74 -2.35
CA SER A 124 3.97 8.47 -2.84
C SER A 124 2.75 8.04 -2.02
N TYR A 125 2.79 8.17 -0.69
CA TYR A 125 1.65 7.84 0.19
C TYR A 125 0.43 8.71 -0.11
N GLY A 126 0.63 10.04 -0.24
CA GLY A 126 -0.42 10.95 -0.62
C GLY A 126 -0.98 10.70 -2.02
N GLY A 127 -0.09 10.44 -2.99
CA GLY A 127 -0.50 10.04 -4.34
C GLY A 127 -1.31 8.73 -4.34
N ASN A 128 -0.86 7.72 -3.58
CA ASN A 128 -1.60 6.45 -3.44
C ASN A 128 -3.00 6.68 -2.86
N PHE A 129 -3.12 7.53 -1.83
CA PHE A 129 -4.43 7.90 -1.28
C PHE A 129 -5.34 8.53 -2.33
N ILE A 130 -4.85 9.54 -3.07
CA ILE A 130 -5.64 10.25 -4.08
C ILE A 130 -6.12 9.28 -5.19
N GLY A 131 -5.22 8.41 -5.69
CA GLY A 131 -5.58 7.41 -6.71
C GLY A 131 -6.60 6.39 -6.22
N SER A 132 -6.49 5.96 -4.97
CA SER A 132 -7.44 5.04 -4.34
C SER A 132 -8.83 5.67 -4.18
N ILE A 133 -8.89 6.93 -3.71
CA ILE A 133 -10.16 7.67 -3.59
C ILE A 133 -10.81 7.89 -4.96
N PHE A 134 -10.01 8.26 -5.97
CA PHE A 134 -10.53 8.42 -7.33
C PHE A 134 -11.23 7.15 -7.82
N LEU A 135 -10.64 5.98 -7.61
CA LEU A 135 -11.25 4.71 -8.00
C LEU A 135 -12.49 4.33 -7.14
N ALA A 136 -12.54 4.73 -5.86
CA ALA A 136 -13.74 4.55 -5.05
C ALA A 136 -14.91 5.40 -5.59
N LEU A 137 -14.62 6.65 -5.96
CA LEU A 137 -15.60 7.53 -6.61
C LEU A 137 -16.01 7.00 -7.98
N LEU A 138 -15.07 6.47 -8.76
CA LEU A 138 -15.34 5.94 -10.10
C LEU A 138 -16.35 4.79 -10.05
N VAL A 139 -16.17 3.83 -9.14
CA VAL A 139 -16.98 2.59 -9.14
C VAL A 139 -18.34 2.72 -8.44
N VAL A 140 -18.54 3.72 -7.56
CA VAL A 140 -19.82 3.90 -6.86
C VAL A 140 -20.59 5.07 -7.47
N PRO A 141 -20.28 6.38 -7.20
CA PRO A 141 -21.17 7.45 -7.64
C PRO A 141 -21.06 7.82 -9.13
N LEU A 142 -19.92 7.53 -9.79
CA LEU A 142 -19.71 8.00 -11.17
C LEU A 142 -20.17 6.99 -12.23
N THR A 143 -19.93 5.69 -12.02
CA THR A 143 -20.27 4.65 -13.02
C THR A 143 -21.33 3.67 -12.54
N HIS A 144 -21.66 3.69 -11.26
CA HIS A 144 -22.58 2.74 -10.61
C HIS A 144 -22.15 1.26 -10.77
N LEU A 145 -20.87 0.99 -11.07
CA LEU A 145 -20.37 -0.37 -11.22
C LEU A 145 -20.62 -1.22 -9.97
N PHE A 146 -20.54 -0.59 -8.79
CA PHE A 146 -20.82 -1.21 -7.49
C PHE A 146 -22.20 -0.84 -6.92
N GLY A 147 -23.11 -0.33 -7.75
CA GLY A 147 -24.41 0.19 -7.35
C GLY A 147 -24.34 1.67 -7.00
N GLN A 148 -25.49 2.24 -6.62
CA GLN A 148 -25.61 3.64 -6.24
C GLN A 148 -25.24 3.85 -4.75
N VAL A 149 -25.03 5.11 -4.36
CA VAL A 149 -24.80 5.49 -2.97
C VAL A 149 -26.03 5.13 -2.13
N GLY A 150 -25.87 4.25 -1.16
CA GLY A 150 -26.95 3.75 -0.32
C GLY A 150 -27.74 2.58 -0.92
N GLU A 151 -27.55 2.29 -2.21
CA GLU A 151 -28.20 1.17 -2.92
C GLU A 151 -27.15 0.31 -3.63
N PRO A 152 -26.26 -0.36 -2.87
CA PRO A 152 -25.19 -1.15 -3.46
C PRO A 152 -25.73 -2.43 -4.12
N ASN A 153 -25.21 -2.75 -5.31
CA ASN A 153 -25.41 -4.06 -5.92
C ASN A 153 -24.59 -5.15 -5.20
N VAL A 154 -24.50 -6.37 -5.75
CA VAL A 154 -23.76 -7.48 -5.14
C VAL A 154 -22.27 -7.14 -4.91
N PHE A 155 -21.63 -6.39 -5.79
CA PHE A 155 -20.23 -5.98 -5.66
C PHE A 155 -20.08 -4.91 -4.58
N GLY A 156 -20.95 -3.90 -4.57
CA GLY A 156 -20.98 -2.85 -3.55
C GLY A 156 -21.30 -3.40 -2.16
N SER A 157 -22.27 -4.29 -2.03
CA SER A 157 -22.59 -4.97 -0.77
C SER A 157 -21.41 -5.80 -0.27
N THR A 158 -20.65 -6.42 -1.19
CA THR A 158 -19.42 -7.14 -0.83
C THR A 158 -18.33 -6.18 -0.37
N ALA A 159 -18.17 -5.03 -1.04
CA ALA A 159 -17.22 -4.00 -0.61
C ALA A 159 -17.58 -3.45 0.78
N VAL A 160 -18.87 -3.19 1.06
CA VAL A 160 -19.34 -2.79 2.40
C VAL A 160 -19.02 -3.85 3.45
N ALA A 161 -19.29 -5.13 3.17
CA ALA A 161 -18.99 -6.22 4.10
C ALA A 161 -17.48 -6.35 4.38
N ILE A 162 -16.64 -6.21 3.36
CA ILE A 162 -15.18 -6.20 3.51
C ILE A 162 -14.73 -5.00 4.36
N ALA A 163 -15.22 -3.80 4.06
CA ALA A 163 -14.89 -2.58 4.80
C ALA A 163 -15.28 -2.70 6.28
N THR A 164 -16.51 -3.18 6.57
CA THR A 164 -16.99 -3.43 7.93
C THR A 164 -16.07 -4.40 8.67
N GLY A 165 -15.69 -5.52 8.05
CA GLY A 165 -14.77 -6.49 8.64
C GLY A 165 -13.34 -5.93 8.85
N LYS A 166 -12.92 -4.95 8.08
CA LYS A 166 -11.63 -4.28 8.26
C LYS A 166 -11.63 -3.30 9.45
N VAL A 167 -12.68 -2.52 9.59
CA VAL A 167 -12.78 -1.48 10.65
C VAL A 167 -13.21 -2.03 12.01
N SER A 168 -13.66 -3.28 12.08
CA SER A 168 -14.08 -3.94 13.35
C SER A 168 -12.92 -4.58 14.13
N LYS A 169 -11.72 -4.67 13.54
CA LYS A 169 -10.55 -5.28 14.22
C LYS A 169 -9.94 -4.30 15.22
N ASP A 170 -9.37 -4.82 16.30
CA ASP A 170 -8.60 -4.03 17.27
C ASP A 170 -7.25 -3.56 16.69
N ILE A 171 -6.68 -2.52 17.29
CA ILE A 171 -5.46 -1.86 16.85
C ILE A 171 -4.27 -2.81 16.77
N LEU A 172 -4.11 -3.69 17.77
CA LEU A 172 -2.98 -4.62 17.84
C LEU A 172 -3.06 -5.68 16.73
N THR A 173 -4.26 -6.23 16.53
CA THR A 173 -4.52 -7.14 15.41
C THR A 173 -4.21 -6.48 14.07
N LEU A 174 -4.66 -5.23 13.84
CA LEU A 174 -4.39 -4.47 12.62
C LEU A 174 -2.90 -4.26 12.38
N PHE A 175 -2.15 -3.93 13.43
CA PHE A 175 -0.70 -3.77 13.38
C PHE A 175 0.01 -5.06 12.93
N PHE A 176 -0.28 -6.20 13.57
CA PHE A 176 0.37 -7.48 13.23
C PHE A 176 -0.05 -8.00 11.84
N LEU A 177 -1.31 -7.84 11.46
CA LEU A 177 -1.76 -8.16 10.09
C LEU A 177 -1.07 -7.26 9.05
N GLY A 178 -0.76 -6.01 9.41
CA GLY A 178 0.05 -5.10 8.62
C GLY A 178 1.48 -5.60 8.42
N ILE A 179 2.15 -6.10 9.47
CA ILE A 179 3.50 -6.68 9.37
C ILE A 179 3.52 -7.82 8.36
N GLY A 180 2.66 -8.82 8.54
CA GLY A 180 2.60 -10.00 7.65
C GLY A 180 2.33 -9.61 6.19
N CYS A 181 1.48 -8.62 5.96
CA CYS A 181 1.19 -8.13 4.62
C CYS A 181 2.43 -7.57 3.93
N ASN A 182 3.07 -6.57 4.52
CA ASN A 182 4.17 -5.88 3.83
C ASN A 182 5.49 -6.67 3.84
N TRP A 183 5.61 -7.67 4.70
CA TRP A 183 6.64 -8.70 4.55
C TRP A 183 6.47 -9.40 3.18
N LEU A 184 5.28 -9.90 2.86
CA LEU A 184 5.02 -10.61 1.60
C LEU A 184 5.05 -9.66 0.37
N VAL A 185 4.56 -8.43 0.49
CA VAL A 185 4.64 -7.44 -0.60
C VAL A 185 6.10 -7.15 -0.96
N ASN A 186 6.96 -6.95 0.03
CA ASN A 186 8.36 -6.66 -0.23
C ASN A 186 9.18 -7.91 -0.64
N ILE A 187 8.78 -9.12 -0.22
CA ILE A 187 9.32 -10.36 -0.81
C ILE A 187 8.96 -10.47 -2.29
N ALA A 188 7.74 -10.13 -2.70
CA ALA A 188 7.36 -10.08 -4.11
C ALA A 188 8.26 -9.13 -4.92
N ILE A 189 8.52 -7.92 -4.39
CA ILE A 189 9.43 -6.94 -4.99
C ILE A 189 10.86 -7.47 -5.06
N TRP A 190 11.35 -8.05 -3.96
CA TRP A 190 12.69 -8.65 -3.88
C TRP A 190 12.88 -9.77 -4.90
N GLN A 191 11.96 -10.72 -4.93
CA GLN A 191 12.00 -11.84 -5.88
C GLN A 191 11.95 -11.34 -7.33
N SER A 192 11.08 -10.36 -7.64
CA SER A 192 11.00 -9.78 -8.98
C SER A 192 12.29 -9.05 -9.41
N ALA A 193 13.04 -8.51 -8.45
CA ALA A 193 14.34 -7.90 -8.70
C ALA A 193 15.44 -8.93 -8.98
N ARG A 194 15.32 -10.16 -8.45
CA ARG A 194 16.25 -11.26 -8.70
C ARG A 194 16.06 -11.93 -10.06
N VAL A 195 14.81 -12.02 -10.51
CA VAL A 195 14.45 -12.69 -11.77
C VAL A 195 14.70 -11.73 -12.94
N GLN A 196 15.23 -12.24 -14.05
CA GLN A 196 15.59 -11.41 -15.20
C GLN A 196 14.55 -11.42 -16.33
N ASP A 197 13.80 -12.51 -16.48
CA ASP A 197 12.78 -12.61 -17.51
C ASP A 197 11.41 -12.08 -17.07
N GLY A 198 10.58 -11.67 -18.03
CA GLY A 198 9.29 -11.05 -17.74
C GLY A 198 8.25 -12.00 -17.15
N ALA A 199 8.17 -13.22 -17.62
CA ALA A 199 7.22 -14.21 -17.12
C ALA A 199 7.57 -14.65 -15.70
N GLY A 200 8.86 -14.90 -15.43
CA GLY A 200 9.35 -15.20 -14.10
C GLY A 200 9.09 -14.06 -13.10
N LYS A 201 9.21 -12.77 -13.53
CA LYS A 201 8.84 -11.63 -12.68
C LYS A 201 7.36 -11.64 -12.30
N ILE A 202 6.47 -11.93 -13.24
CA ILE A 202 5.03 -12.02 -12.98
C ILE A 202 4.76 -13.10 -11.93
N LEU A 203 5.33 -14.29 -12.07
CA LEU A 203 5.16 -15.37 -11.10
C LEU A 203 5.77 -15.05 -9.74
N ALA A 204 6.95 -14.43 -9.72
CA ALA A 204 7.63 -13.98 -8.48
C ALA A 204 6.80 -12.95 -7.71
N ILE A 205 6.01 -12.11 -8.39
CA ILE A 205 5.10 -11.18 -7.76
C ILE A 205 3.80 -11.90 -7.34
N TRP A 206 3.27 -12.75 -8.21
CA TRP A 206 1.94 -13.33 -8.06
C TRP A 206 1.78 -14.17 -6.78
N PHE A 207 2.72 -15.08 -6.51
CA PHE A 207 2.60 -15.99 -5.36
C PHE A 207 2.57 -15.29 -3.99
N PRO A 208 3.51 -14.40 -3.64
CA PRO A 208 3.45 -13.73 -2.33
C PRO A 208 2.21 -12.82 -2.18
N ILE A 209 1.79 -12.18 -3.29
CA ILE A 209 0.62 -11.31 -3.26
C ILE A 209 -0.67 -12.13 -3.14
N PHE A 210 -0.79 -13.24 -3.89
CA PHE A 210 -1.85 -14.21 -3.69
C PHE A 210 -1.95 -14.64 -2.21
N ALA A 211 -0.81 -15.02 -1.63
CA ALA A 211 -0.76 -15.52 -0.25
C ALA A 211 -1.30 -14.48 0.75
N PHE A 212 -0.80 -13.22 0.73
CA PHE A 212 -1.23 -12.25 1.73
C PHE A 212 -2.72 -11.91 1.63
N VAL A 213 -3.27 -11.86 0.42
CA VAL A 213 -4.71 -11.56 0.22
C VAL A 213 -5.57 -12.73 0.68
N ALA A 214 -5.23 -13.96 0.29
CA ALA A 214 -5.97 -15.16 0.67
C ALA A 214 -5.93 -15.41 2.20
N ILE A 215 -4.80 -15.15 2.85
CA ILE A 215 -4.66 -15.21 4.32
C ILE A 215 -5.55 -14.15 4.98
N GLY A 216 -5.63 -12.95 4.41
CA GLY A 216 -6.41 -11.83 4.92
C GLY A 216 -5.56 -10.84 5.73
N PHE A 217 -4.29 -10.67 5.38
CA PHE A 217 -3.43 -9.62 5.90
C PHE A 217 -3.87 -8.23 5.44
N GLU A 218 -3.42 -7.18 6.16
CA GLU A 218 -3.89 -5.80 5.98
C GLU A 218 -2.85 -4.94 5.25
N HIS A 219 -3.25 -4.41 4.10
CA HIS A 219 -2.43 -3.52 3.27
C HIS A 219 -2.97 -2.10 3.31
N SER A 220 -2.20 -1.13 3.81
CA SER A 220 -2.66 0.25 4.02
C SER A 220 -3.20 0.88 2.72
N ILE A 221 -2.50 0.74 1.60
CA ILE A 221 -2.93 1.35 0.33
C ILE A 221 -4.17 0.65 -0.25
N ALA A 222 -4.28 -0.67 -0.12
CA ALA A 222 -5.51 -1.37 -0.50
C ALA A 222 -6.71 -0.94 0.38
N ASN A 223 -6.46 -0.67 1.66
CA ASN A 223 -7.48 -0.17 2.57
C ASN A 223 -7.91 1.27 2.27
N MET A 224 -7.02 2.09 1.69
CA MET A 224 -7.33 3.43 1.17
C MET A 224 -8.36 3.43 0.04
N TRP A 225 -8.56 2.29 -0.62
CA TRP A 225 -9.64 2.10 -1.58
C TRP A 225 -10.83 1.36 -0.95
N ALA A 226 -10.57 0.23 -0.28
CA ALA A 226 -11.63 -0.67 0.17
C ALA A 226 -12.57 -0.04 1.20
N ILE A 227 -12.01 0.69 2.19
CA ILE A 227 -12.82 1.30 3.25
C ILE A 227 -13.59 2.53 2.71
N PRO A 228 -12.99 3.49 1.98
CA PRO A 228 -13.73 4.56 1.34
C PRO A 228 -14.83 4.10 0.37
N THR A 229 -14.58 3.03 -0.39
CA THR A 229 -15.64 2.42 -1.23
C THR A 229 -16.80 1.94 -0.37
N GLY A 230 -16.53 1.30 0.77
CA GLY A 230 -17.55 0.91 1.75
C GLY A 230 -18.28 2.11 2.38
N ILE A 231 -17.58 3.19 2.72
CA ILE A 231 -18.14 4.45 3.23
C ILE A 231 -19.17 5.00 2.25
N ILE A 232 -18.79 5.12 0.97
CA ILE A 232 -19.64 5.69 -0.07
C ILE A 232 -20.81 4.76 -0.38
N ALA A 233 -20.56 3.47 -0.62
CA ALA A 233 -21.59 2.49 -0.98
C ALA A 233 -22.63 2.30 0.12
N SER A 234 -22.22 2.36 1.39
CA SER A 234 -23.14 2.26 2.55
C SER A 234 -23.84 3.56 2.93
N ASN A 235 -23.66 4.63 2.14
CA ASN A 235 -24.19 5.96 2.46
C ASN A 235 -23.80 6.46 3.85
N TYR A 236 -22.51 6.26 4.19
CA TYR A 236 -21.91 6.68 5.46
C TYR A 236 -22.25 5.83 6.71
N ALA A 237 -22.71 4.59 6.53
CA ALA A 237 -22.82 3.67 7.68
C ALA A 237 -21.45 3.27 8.27
N ILE A 238 -20.38 3.39 7.47
CA ILE A 238 -19.00 3.35 7.89
C ILE A 238 -18.46 4.78 7.82
N THR A 239 -17.62 5.19 8.78
CA THR A 239 -17.18 6.57 8.94
C THR A 239 -15.68 6.76 8.67
N TRP A 240 -15.25 8.02 8.47
CA TRP A 240 -13.83 8.34 8.35
C TRP A 240 -13.04 8.08 9.65
N SER A 241 -13.66 8.22 10.80
CA SER A 241 -13.04 7.83 12.08
C SER A 241 -12.66 6.35 12.09
N GLN A 242 -13.54 5.48 11.59
CA GLN A 242 -13.27 4.05 11.46
C GLN A 242 -12.22 3.74 10.38
N PHE A 243 -12.18 4.51 9.28
CA PHE A 243 -11.11 4.42 8.30
C PHE A 243 -9.74 4.66 8.94
N PHE A 244 -9.59 5.73 9.73
CA PHE A 244 -8.33 6.04 10.40
C PHE A 244 -7.99 5.04 11.50
N HIS A 245 -8.99 4.52 12.23
CA HIS A 245 -8.81 3.42 13.18
C HIS A 245 -8.10 2.22 12.52
N ASN A 246 -8.40 1.92 11.26
CA ASN A 246 -7.74 0.84 10.51
C ASN A 246 -6.40 1.28 9.90
N VAL A 247 -6.39 2.33 9.08
CA VAL A 247 -5.23 2.65 8.22
C VAL A 247 -4.01 3.08 9.02
N VAL A 248 -4.17 3.77 10.16
CA VAL A 248 -3.07 4.25 10.98
C VAL A 248 -2.21 3.11 11.53
N PRO A 249 -2.75 2.12 12.27
CA PRO A 249 -1.95 0.99 12.77
C PRO A 249 -1.46 0.06 11.64
N VAL A 250 -2.24 -0.11 10.57
CA VAL A 250 -1.82 -0.90 9.40
C VAL A 250 -0.63 -0.27 8.71
N THR A 251 -0.59 1.06 8.56
CA THR A 251 0.56 1.78 7.99
C THR A 251 1.82 1.53 8.82
N PHE A 252 1.70 1.57 10.14
CA PHE A 252 2.82 1.24 11.04
C PHE A 252 3.30 -0.20 10.85
N GLY A 253 2.39 -1.16 10.88
CA GLY A 253 2.71 -2.57 10.66
C GLY A 253 3.35 -2.82 9.28
N ASN A 254 2.83 -2.19 8.22
CA ASN A 254 3.41 -2.31 6.89
C ASN A 254 4.86 -1.78 6.84
N ALA A 255 5.17 -0.67 7.51
CA ALA A 255 6.54 -0.17 7.56
C ALA A 255 7.48 -1.16 8.26
N VAL A 256 7.08 -1.68 9.41
CA VAL A 256 7.86 -2.69 10.16
C VAL A 256 8.07 -3.95 9.31
N GLY A 257 7.01 -4.46 8.67
CA GLY A 257 7.08 -5.65 7.81
C GLY A 257 8.05 -5.51 6.65
N GLY A 258 7.98 -4.40 5.92
CA GLY A 258 8.86 -4.14 4.78
C GLY A 258 10.29 -3.83 5.16
N PHE A 259 10.51 -3.09 6.24
CA PHE A 259 11.85 -2.77 6.73
C PHE A 259 12.52 -3.98 7.38
N LEU A 260 11.98 -4.45 8.50
CA LEU A 260 12.68 -5.42 9.35
C LEU A 260 12.90 -6.77 8.67
N PHE A 261 11.83 -7.29 8.04
CA PHE A 261 11.86 -8.65 7.49
C PHE A 261 12.35 -8.73 6.03
N VAL A 262 12.54 -7.58 5.36
CA VAL A 262 13.05 -7.59 3.98
C VAL A 262 14.23 -6.65 3.80
N ALA A 263 14.07 -5.33 3.91
CA ALA A 263 15.16 -4.40 3.65
C ALA A 263 16.35 -4.62 4.59
N PHE A 264 16.09 -4.64 5.90
CA PHE A 264 17.11 -4.86 6.92
C PHE A 264 17.69 -6.28 6.87
N TYR A 265 16.82 -7.31 6.73
CA TYR A 265 17.24 -8.71 6.65
C TYR A 265 18.26 -8.94 5.52
N TYR A 266 17.96 -8.49 4.30
CA TYR A 266 18.85 -8.67 3.17
C TYR A 266 20.07 -7.76 3.23
N TRP A 267 19.97 -6.57 3.81
CA TRP A 267 21.13 -5.74 4.11
C TRP A 267 22.08 -6.43 5.08
N TYR A 268 21.58 -6.97 6.18
CA TYR A 268 22.37 -7.67 7.17
C TYR A 268 23.07 -8.91 6.59
N LEU A 269 22.38 -9.69 5.77
CA LEU A 269 22.97 -10.85 5.09
C LEU A 269 24.04 -10.47 4.06
N SER A 270 23.92 -9.31 3.42
CA SER A 270 24.87 -8.84 2.39
C SER A 270 26.13 -8.20 2.97
N HIS A 271 26.21 -8.00 4.29
CA HIS A 271 27.31 -7.31 4.95
C HIS A 271 27.72 -8.05 6.24
N PRO A 272 28.41 -9.18 6.13
CA PRO A 272 28.79 -9.99 7.30
C PRO A 272 29.80 -9.29 8.23
N GLU A 273 30.45 -8.22 7.76
CA GLU A 273 31.45 -7.42 8.48
C GLU A 273 30.85 -6.37 9.43
N LEU A 274 29.53 -6.22 9.47
CA LEU A 274 28.88 -5.17 10.27
C LEU A 274 29.13 -5.32 11.76
N SER A 275 29.52 -4.22 12.39
CA SER A 275 29.57 -4.11 13.85
C SER A 275 28.16 -3.98 14.44
N THR A 276 28.02 -4.37 15.71
CA THR A 276 26.75 -4.20 16.46
C THR A 276 26.28 -2.73 16.46
N GLY A 277 27.23 -1.77 16.52
CA GLY A 277 26.91 -0.34 16.49
C GLY A 277 26.28 0.10 15.17
N GLU A 278 26.76 -0.41 14.02
CA GLU A 278 26.18 -0.11 12.71
C GLU A 278 24.78 -0.71 12.57
N VAL A 279 24.58 -1.93 13.07
CA VAL A 279 23.26 -2.60 13.09
C VAL A 279 22.27 -1.78 13.91
N ILE A 280 22.60 -1.38 15.13
CA ILE A 280 21.75 -0.56 15.98
C ILE A 280 21.46 0.79 15.32
N LYS A 281 22.49 1.43 14.76
CA LYS A 281 22.35 2.72 14.06
C LYS A 281 21.34 2.64 12.93
N GLU A 282 21.38 1.60 12.08
CA GLU A 282 20.46 1.46 10.94
C GLU A 282 19.00 1.30 11.40
N ILE A 283 18.78 0.53 12.48
CA ILE A 283 17.44 0.38 13.09
C ILE A 283 16.94 1.72 13.65
N VAL A 284 17.78 2.43 14.41
CA VAL A 284 17.41 3.73 15.00
C VAL A 284 17.13 4.77 13.92
N ASP A 285 17.97 4.84 12.91
CA ASP A 285 17.80 5.74 11.77
C ASP A 285 16.47 5.51 11.03
N PHE A 286 16.13 4.23 10.79
CA PHE A 286 14.82 3.90 10.22
C PHE A 286 13.68 4.35 11.12
N LEU A 287 13.75 4.05 12.41
CA LEU A 287 12.69 4.42 13.36
C LEU A 287 12.47 5.94 13.40
N VAL A 288 13.56 6.72 13.41
CA VAL A 288 13.47 8.20 13.43
C VAL A 288 12.74 8.72 12.19
N VAL A 289 13.18 8.36 10.98
CA VAL A 289 12.56 8.85 9.75
C VAL A 289 11.12 8.34 9.63
N PHE A 290 10.88 7.09 10.04
CA PHE A 290 9.55 6.51 9.95
C PHE A 290 8.56 7.15 10.94
N ILE A 291 8.96 7.38 12.19
CA ILE A 291 8.07 8.04 13.18
C ILE A 291 7.69 9.45 12.70
N VAL A 292 8.66 10.24 12.20
CA VAL A 292 8.36 11.56 11.63
C VAL A 292 7.39 11.44 10.45
N PHE A 293 7.64 10.52 9.53
CA PHE A 293 6.74 10.25 8.40
C PHE A 293 5.35 9.85 8.90
N TRP A 294 5.25 8.90 9.83
CA TRP A 294 3.97 8.38 10.31
C TRP A 294 3.15 9.46 11.02
N VAL A 295 3.78 10.33 11.81
CA VAL A 295 3.10 11.48 12.42
C VAL A 295 2.57 12.40 11.34
N VAL A 296 3.41 12.83 10.40
CA VAL A 296 3.04 13.84 9.41
C VAL A 296 2.11 13.27 8.32
N ALA A 297 2.35 12.07 7.83
CA ALA A 297 1.58 11.51 6.72
C ALA A 297 0.37 10.65 7.16
N SER A 298 0.26 10.28 8.43
CA SER A 298 -0.81 9.40 8.90
C SER A 298 -1.56 9.96 10.10
N LEU A 299 -0.88 10.35 11.20
CA LEU A 299 -1.57 10.84 12.40
C LEU A 299 -2.18 12.23 12.26
N ILE A 300 -1.47 13.19 11.63
CA ILE A 300 -2.04 14.54 11.39
C ILE A 300 -3.27 14.45 10.47
N PRO A 301 -3.23 13.78 9.30
CA PRO A 301 -4.41 13.54 8.49
C PRO A 301 -5.55 12.83 9.24
N ALA A 302 -5.22 11.86 10.10
CA ALA A 302 -6.22 11.20 10.93
C ALA A 302 -6.90 12.17 11.91
N GLY A 303 -6.14 13.03 12.59
CA GLY A 303 -6.67 14.07 13.47
C GLY A 303 -7.62 15.01 12.73
N ILE A 304 -7.22 15.50 11.56
CA ILE A 304 -8.06 16.36 10.71
C ILE A 304 -9.35 15.62 10.30
N GLY A 305 -9.21 14.41 9.78
CA GLY A 305 -10.34 13.63 9.27
C GLY A 305 -11.34 13.24 10.36
N ILE A 306 -10.85 12.84 11.55
CA ILE A 306 -11.71 12.52 12.70
C ILE A 306 -12.44 13.76 13.23
N ALA A 307 -11.77 14.92 13.27
CA ALA A 307 -12.39 16.16 13.69
C ALA A 307 -13.52 16.59 12.73
N LEU A 308 -13.28 16.49 11.42
CA LEU A 308 -14.29 16.78 10.39
C LEU A 308 -15.44 15.77 10.43
N ASP A 309 -15.15 14.48 10.64
CA ASP A 309 -16.14 13.43 10.78
C ASP A 309 -17.11 13.70 11.95
N LYS A 310 -16.55 14.04 13.12
CA LYS A 310 -17.35 14.39 14.31
C LYS A 310 -18.18 15.66 14.12
N ALA A 311 -17.64 16.67 13.43
CA ALA A 311 -18.30 17.94 13.23
C ALA A 311 -19.41 17.91 12.18
N LEU A 312 -19.24 17.13 11.12
CA LEU A 312 -20.08 17.18 9.92
C LEU A 312 -20.91 15.92 9.68
N GLY A 313 -20.60 14.81 10.39
CA GLY A 313 -21.25 13.52 10.19
C GLY A 313 -21.20 13.11 8.71
N LYS A 314 -22.35 12.79 8.11
CA LYS A 314 -22.45 12.42 6.69
C LYS A 314 -21.90 13.49 5.72
N GLY A 315 -21.91 14.77 6.08
CA GLY A 315 -21.30 15.85 5.30
C GLY A 315 -19.79 15.69 5.12
N ALA A 316 -19.12 14.92 5.98
CA ALA A 316 -17.69 14.61 5.85
C ALA A 316 -17.37 13.64 4.70
N MET A 317 -18.36 12.93 4.13
CA MET A 317 -18.15 11.83 3.19
C MET A 317 -17.23 12.20 2.02
N TYR A 318 -17.44 13.34 1.40
CA TYR A 318 -16.63 13.85 0.29
C TYR A 318 -15.64 14.94 0.70
N LEU A 319 -15.91 15.64 1.81
CA LEU A 319 -15.06 16.75 2.25
C LEU A 319 -13.74 16.27 2.85
N VAL A 320 -13.74 15.20 3.64
CA VAL A 320 -12.50 14.65 4.23
C VAL A 320 -11.49 14.25 3.15
N PRO A 321 -11.83 13.42 2.14
CA PRO A 321 -10.84 13.05 1.14
C PRO A 321 -10.38 14.23 0.28
N LEU A 322 -11.23 15.24 0.03
CA LEU A 322 -10.85 16.46 -0.67
C LEU A 322 -9.79 17.27 0.12
N ILE A 323 -10.04 17.50 1.40
CA ILE A 323 -9.10 18.24 2.28
C ILE A 323 -7.78 17.48 2.39
N LEU A 324 -7.81 16.16 2.54
CA LEU A 324 -6.59 15.35 2.62
C LEU A 324 -5.82 15.32 1.29
N ALA A 325 -6.51 15.30 0.15
CA ALA A 325 -5.86 15.43 -1.14
C ALA A 325 -5.09 16.75 -1.26
N ILE A 326 -5.72 17.87 -0.86
CA ILE A 326 -5.09 19.19 -0.83
C ILE A 326 -3.88 19.18 0.14
N TYR A 327 -4.02 18.59 1.33
CA TYR A 327 -2.94 18.47 2.31
C TYR A 327 -1.71 17.76 1.71
N TYR A 328 -1.89 16.61 1.06
CA TYR A 328 -0.79 15.86 0.47
C TYR A 328 -0.17 16.59 -0.74
N ILE A 329 -0.98 17.24 -1.57
CA ILE A 329 -0.47 18.01 -2.71
C ILE A 329 0.40 19.17 -2.21
N ILE A 330 -0.13 20.01 -1.35
CA ILE A 330 0.62 21.17 -0.82
C ILE A 330 1.87 20.70 -0.06
N GLY A 331 1.71 19.71 0.82
CA GLY A 331 2.80 19.14 1.60
C GLY A 331 3.96 18.65 0.74
N ALA A 332 3.69 17.93 -0.35
CA ALA A 332 4.72 17.42 -1.26
C ALA A 332 5.54 18.56 -1.88
N PHE A 333 4.89 19.68 -2.29
CA PHE A 333 5.60 20.83 -2.84
C PHE A 333 6.42 21.57 -1.78
N VAL A 334 5.90 21.72 -0.56
CA VAL A 334 6.61 22.36 0.55
C VAL A 334 7.86 21.56 0.95
N ILE A 335 7.72 20.24 1.12
CA ILE A 335 8.84 19.37 1.46
C ILE A 335 9.91 19.40 0.38
N TYR A 336 9.52 19.36 -0.89
CA TYR A 336 10.46 19.40 -2.01
C TYR A 336 11.33 20.66 -2.05
N LYS A 337 10.74 21.82 -1.77
CA LYS A 337 11.50 23.09 -1.68
C LYS A 337 12.60 22.99 -0.62
N ASN A 338 12.29 22.40 0.54
CA ASN A 338 13.26 22.23 1.63
C ASN A 338 14.35 21.20 1.31
N VAL A 339 14.03 20.15 0.54
CA VAL A 339 15.02 19.17 0.06
C VAL A 339 15.99 19.82 -0.94
N LYS A 340 15.47 20.63 -1.89
CA LYS A 340 16.32 21.33 -2.87
C LYS A 340 17.19 22.44 -2.28
N ALA A 341 16.73 23.13 -1.26
CA ALA A 341 17.50 24.23 -0.63
C ALA A 341 18.75 23.74 0.12
N THR A 342 18.89 22.42 0.33
CA THR A 342 19.99 21.80 1.11
C THR A 342 20.85 20.82 0.28
N ALA A 343 20.53 20.64 -1.00
CA ALA A 343 21.32 19.89 -1.99
C ALA A 343 22.16 20.83 -2.87
#